data_9018188dcaeae37f153485a6ba646cdd
#
_entry.id   9018188dcaeae37f153485a6ba646cdd
#
_cell.length_a   1.000
_cell.length_b   1.000
_cell.length_c   1.000
_cell.angle_alpha   90.00
_cell.angle_beta   90.00
_cell.angle_gamma   90.00
#
_symmetry.space_group_name_H-M   'P 1'
#
loop_
_entity.id
_entity.type
_entity.pdbx_description
1 polymer ?
#
loop_
_entity_poly.entity_id
_entity_poly.type
_entity_poly.pdbx_seq_one_letter_code
_entity_poly.pdbx_strand_id
1 'polypeptide(L)'
;MVAALVVLWSVGPPASGPQQVQVYLTTTAGAGGRQVVKGLEKQAPLTFAPGGGGGIAVDEGKKYQRFEGGGASFTDTAAWLLNSSGALSDRARAATMKKLFDPADGLGLSFVRNPMGASDLARFGYTYDDRPAGRTDPGLQHFSVAHDLADVLPLTAWARRLNPAVTVMASPWSAPAWMKDNRKLDQGWLRAKYYGVYARYFVKYLQAYRDRGVPVDYVSVQNEPTCCSGYPSMRWNGSGLAYFTKHDLLPALRHAGLSTKVLVLDWNWDTYREFAAPTVDDPAVRRHPNFGGVAWHGYSGEVTRQTRLHHRYPGLAAYDTEHSGGRWVRNQQREDMRNLIDYTRNWGRSWVKWSLAVDQNGGPHHGGCGNCTGLVTVHRGDGRHGTVDYTVEYYTMGHLTKFVRPGARRIGSTASAALPNVAWRNPDGSRALIVYNDTGRTRRTDINWHGQHVTYALPAGASATFTW
;
A
#
# COMPACT_ATOMS: atom_id res chain seq x y z
N MET A 1 -50.46 -33.23 42.35
CA MET A 1 -49.45 -32.42 41.70
C MET A 1 -48.90 -33.18 40.48
N VAL A 2 -49.34 -32.80 39.28
CA VAL A 2 -48.90 -33.43 38.01
C VAL A 2 -47.79 -32.55 37.45
N ALA A 3 -46.59 -33.07 37.35
CA ALA A 3 -45.45 -32.38 36.75
C ALA A 3 -45.55 -32.49 35.25
N ALA A 4 -45.68 -31.37 34.55
CA ALA A 4 -45.62 -31.30 33.10
C ALA A 4 -44.15 -31.24 32.63
N LEU A 5 -43.74 -32.24 31.86
CA LEU A 5 -42.44 -32.31 31.22
C LEU A 5 -42.45 -31.41 29.95
N VAL A 6 -41.77 -30.28 30.00
CA VAL A 6 -41.56 -29.41 28.80
C VAL A 6 -40.35 -29.96 28.03
N VAL A 7 -40.60 -30.60 26.90
CA VAL A 7 -39.56 -31.00 25.94
C VAL A 7 -39.20 -29.79 25.08
N LEU A 8 -38.08 -29.17 25.36
CA LEU A 8 -37.49 -28.13 24.49
C LEU A 8 -36.84 -28.80 23.26
N TRP A 9 -37.46 -28.68 22.12
CA TRP A 9 -36.87 -29.00 20.85
C TRP A 9 -35.85 -27.90 20.52
N SER A 10 -34.55 -28.20 20.54
CA SER A 10 -33.51 -27.34 19.98
C SER A 10 -33.65 -27.36 18.46
N VAL A 11 -34.24 -26.32 17.90
CA VAL A 11 -34.18 -26.08 16.45
C VAL A 11 -32.76 -25.71 16.15
N GLY A 12 -32.03 -26.64 15.57
CA GLY A 12 -30.69 -26.35 15.02
C GLY A 12 -30.78 -25.21 13.99
N PRO A 13 -29.71 -24.43 13.78
CA PRO A 13 -29.72 -23.40 12.76
C PRO A 13 -30.12 -24.02 11.41
N PRO A 14 -30.91 -23.31 10.58
CA PRO A 14 -31.31 -23.82 9.27
C PRO A 14 -30.08 -24.21 8.48
N ALA A 15 -30.13 -25.41 7.90
CA ALA A 15 -29.06 -25.88 6.99
C ALA A 15 -28.93 -24.85 5.87
N SER A 16 -27.86 -24.08 5.90
CA SER A 16 -27.52 -23.15 4.80
C SER A 16 -27.39 -23.99 3.54
N GLY A 17 -28.11 -23.62 2.47
CA GLY A 17 -27.99 -24.26 1.17
C GLY A 17 -26.53 -24.30 0.71
N PRO A 18 -26.20 -25.06 -0.35
CA PRO A 18 -24.83 -25.23 -0.79
C PRO A 18 -24.17 -23.88 -1.03
N GLN A 19 -23.05 -23.62 -0.35
CA GLN A 19 -22.38 -22.33 -0.36
C GLN A 19 -21.79 -22.05 -1.74
N GLN A 20 -22.14 -20.89 -2.30
CA GLN A 20 -21.65 -20.46 -3.60
C GLN A 20 -20.31 -19.72 -3.48
N VAL A 21 -19.45 -19.90 -4.48
CA VAL A 21 -18.19 -19.21 -4.64
C VAL A 21 -18.27 -18.29 -5.85
N GLN A 22 -18.10 -17.00 -5.65
CA GLN A 22 -17.95 -16.05 -6.75
C GLN A 22 -16.50 -16.04 -7.22
N VAL A 23 -16.29 -15.96 -8.54
CA VAL A 23 -14.97 -15.96 -9.16
C VAL A 23 -14.78 -14.69 -9.96
N TYR A 24 -13.64 -14.00 -9.76
CA TYR A 24 -13.26 -12.80 -10.51
C TYR A 24 -11.90 -13.06 -11.17
N LEU A 25 -11.84 -12.87 -12.47
CA LEU A 25 -10.70 -13.25 -13.32
C LEU A 25 -10.04 -12.03 -13.96
N THR A 26 -8.71 -12.01 -13.93
CA THR A 26 -7.89 -11.12 -14.76
C THR A 26 -6.99 -11.94 -15.66
N THR A 27 -7.02 -11.66 -16.96
CA THR A 27 -6.11 -12.22 -17.97
C THR A 27 -5.50 -11.09 -18.78
N THR A 28 -4.26 -11.32 -19.23
CA THR A 28 -3.54 -10.39 -20.12
C THR A 28 -3.11 -11.08 -21.39
N ALA A 29 -2.89 -10.30 -22.45
CA ALA A 29 -2.31 -10.75 -23.71
C ALA A 29 -0.86 -10.28 -23.85
N GLY A 30 -0.08 -11.02 -24.62
CA GLY A 30 1.32 -10.70 -24.90
C GLY A 30 2.28 -11.06 -23.77
N ALA A 31 3.57 -11.05 -24.05
CA ALA A 31 4.62 -11.46 -23.12
C ALA A 31 4.80 -10.49 -21.93
N GLY A 32 4.42 -9.21 -22.11
CA GLY A 32 4.59 -8.18 -21.08
C GLY A 32 3.56 -8.21 -19.96
N GLY A 33 2.47 -8.99 -20.09
CA GLY A 33 1.40 -9.06 -19.09
C GLY A 33 0.78 -7.71 -18.78
N ARG A 34 0.69 -6.80 -19.79
CA ARG A 34 0.20 -5.42 -19.63
C ARG A 34 -1.11 -5.17 -20.32
N GLN A 35 -1.34 -5.82 -21.45
CA GLN A 35 -2.57 -5.68 -22.22
C GLN A 35 -3.67 -6.52 -21.57
N VAL A 36 -4.56 -5.88 -20.85
CA VAL A 36 -5.67 -6.54 -20.16
C VAL A 36 -6.70 -7.01 -21.17
N VAL A 37 -7.04 -8.30 -21.12
CA VAL A 37 -8.12 -8.93 -21.90
C VAL A 37 -9.38 -9.03 -21.03
N LYS A 38 -9.24 -9.55 -19.81
CA LYS A 38 -10.28 -9.55 -18.77
C LYS A 38 -9.71 -8.83 -17.54
N GLY A 39 -10.48 -7.91 -16.99
CA GLY A 39 -10.07 -7.12 -15.82
C GLY A 39 -11.04 -7.29 -14.66
N LEU A 40 -10.75 -8.16 -13.69
CA LEU A 40 -11.66 -8.51 -12.58
C LEU A 40 -13.05 -8.93 -13.08
N GLU A 41 -13.09 -9.62 -14.21
CA GLU A 41 -14.33 -10.05 -14.82
C GLU A 41 -15.01 -11.14 -13.99
N LYS A 42 -16.25 -10.90 -13.60
CA LYS A 42 -17.05 -11.87 -12.85
C LYS A 42 -17.36 -13.07 -13.74
N GLN A 43 -17.03 -14.26 -13.26
CA GLN A 43 -17.30 -15.53 -13.94
C GLN A 43 -18.57 -16.18 -13.38
N ALA A 44 -19.01 -17.27 -14.03
CA ALA A 44 -20.10 -18.08 -13.50
C ALA A 44 -19.74 -18.55 -12.06
N PRO A 45 -20.68 -18.46 -11.11
CA PRO A 45 -20.42 -18.91 -9.76
C PRO A 45 -20.21 -20.42 -9.71
N LEU A 46 -19.42 -20.87 -8.75
CA LEU A 46 -19.23 -22.27 -8.44
C LEU A 46 -20.01 -22.63 -7.18
N THR A 47 -20.31 -23.91 -7.01
CA THR A 47 -20.98 -24.41 -5.81
C THR A 47 -20.08 -25.43 -5.13
N PHE A 48 -19.87 -25.31 -3.82
CA PHE A 48 -19.14 -26.30 -3.04
C PHE A 48 -19.87 -27.64 -3.08
N ALA A 49 -19.11 -28.70 -3.37
CA ALA A 49 -19.56 -30.09 -3.32
C ALA A 49 -18.87 -30.83 -2.16
N PRO A 50 -19.54 -31.82 -1.52
CA PRO A 50 -18.91 -32.66 -0.51
C PRO A 50 -17.68 -33.38 -1.03
N GLY A 51 -16.71 -33.67 -0.14
CA GLY A 51 -15.47 -34.36 -0.47
C GLY A 51 -14.36 -33.39 -0.80
N GLY A 52 -13.37 -33.84 -1.56
CA GLY A 52 -12.16 -33.10 -1.90
C GLY A 52 -10.93 -33.74 -1.30
N GLY A 53 -9.77 -33.46 -1.91
CA GLY A 53 -8.50 -34.00 -1.43
C GLY A 53 -7.33 -33.50 -2.21
N GLY A 54 -6.54 -32.77 -2.15
CA GLY A 54 -5.48 -32.17 -2.99
C GLY A 54 -5.79 -30.71 -3.27
N GLY A 55 -4.90 -30.02 -3.93
CA GLY A 55 -5.06 -28.61 -4.26
C GLY A 55 -4.83 -27.66 -3.07
N ILE A 56 -5.57 -26.54 -3.05
CA ILE A 56 -5.43 -25.47 -2.06
C ILE A 56 -6.44 -25.70 -0.93
N ALA A 57 -5.97 -26.14 0.23
CA ALA A 57 -6.79 -26.23 1.43
C ALA A 57 -6.78 -24.88 2.15
N VAL A 58 -7.96 -24.30 2.41
CA VAL A 58 -8.15 -23.08 3.20
C VAL A 58 -8.49 -23.44 4.63
N ASP A 59 -7.71 -22.93 5.60
CA ASP A 59 -7.77 -23.28 7.02
C ASP A 59 -7.95 -22.02 7.88
N GLU A 60 -9.16 -21.76 8.36
CA GLU A 60 -9.50 -20.64 9.23
C GLU A 60 -8.97 -20.79 10.66
N GLY A 61 -8.60 -21.99 11.07
CA GLY A 61 -7.95 -22.24 12.37
C GLY A 61 -6.58 -21.61 12.46
N LYS A 62 -5.87 -21.51 11.32
CA LYS A 62 -4.56 -20.85 11.23
C LYS A 62 -4.74 -19.38 10.97
N LYS A 63 -4.46 -18.54 11.97
CA LYS A 63 -4.64 -17.08 11.93
C LYS A 63 -3.29 -16.37 11.99
N TYR A 64 -3.13 -15.37 11.11
CA TYR A 64 -1.90 -14.58 10.99
C TYR A 64 -2.18 -13.08 11.22
N GLN A 65 -1.52 -12.18 10.51
CA GLN A 65 -1.68 -10.74 10.65
C GLN A 65 -3.07 -10.25 10.20
N ARG A 66 -3.41 -9.04 10.65
CA ARG A 66 -4.52 -8.28 10.11
C ARG A 66 -4.06 -7.46 8.90
N PHE A 67 -4.91 -7.33 7.91
CA PHE A 67 -4.74 -6.42 6.79
C PHE A 67 -5.18 -5.02 7.20
N GLU A 68 -4.36 -4.01 6.89
CA GLU A 68 -4.67 -2.62 7.19
C GLU A 68 -5.05 -1.82 5.94
N GLY A 69 -4.63 -2.27 4.75
CA GLY A 69 -5.07 -1.66 3.52
C GLY A 69 -4.13 -1.91 2.34
N GLY A 70 -4.65 -1.66 1.16
CA GLY A 70 -3.89 -1.64 -0.08
C GLY A 70 -4.22 -0.43 -0.91
N GLY A 71 -3.28 -0.01 -1.75
CA GLY A 71 -3.48 1.17 -2.59
C GLY A 71 -2.23 1.66 -3.27
N ALA A 72 -2.08 2.99 -3.39
CA ALA A 72 -0.97 3.57 -4.12
C ALA A 72 -0.61 4.97 -3.61
N SER A 73 0.55 5.47 -4.06
CA SER A 73 1.05 6.78 -3.67
C SER A 73 0.31 7.90 -4.41
N PHE A 74 -0.20 8.86 -3.64
CA PHE A 74 -0.67 10.15 -4.13
C PHE A 74 0.51 11.11 -4.24
N THR A 75 1.30 10.95 -5.31
CA THR A 75 2.39 11.86 -5.63
C THR A 75 1.86 13.22 -6.09
N ASP A 76 2.70 14.27 -6.08
CA ASP A 76 2.35 15.57 -6.68
C ASP A 76 1.86 15.39 -8.12
N THR A 77 2.56 14.58 -8.90
CA THR A 77 2.17 14.22 -10.27
C THR A 77 0.79 13.58 -10.35
N ALA A 78 0.54 12.56 -9.55
CA ALA A 78 -0.74 11.85 -9.58
C ALA A 78 -1.89 12.76 -9.17
N ALA A 79 -1.70 13.55 -8.12
CA ALA A 79 -2.71 14.46 -7.63
C ALA A 79 -3.01 15.58 -8.65
N TRP A 80 -1.98 16.18 -9.23
CA TRP A 80 -2.12 17.20 -10.26
C TRP A 80 -2.83 16.66 -11.51
N LEU A 81 -2.43 15.50 -12.02
CA LEU A 81 -3.05 14.88 -13.19
C LEU A 81 -4.54 14.62 -12.99
N LEU A 82 -4.92 14.14 -11.82
CA LEU A 82 -6.31 13.83 -11.49
C LEU A 82 -7.14 15.06 -11.14
N ASN A 83 -6.53 16.18 -10.77
CA ASN A 83 -7.27 17.37 -10.28
C ASN A 83 -7.13 18.59 -11.18
N SER A 84 -5.97 19.28 -11.14
CA SER A 84 -5.84 20.62 -11.69
C SER A 84 -5.07 20.71 -13.01
N SER A 85 -4.64 19.58 -13.58
CA SER A 85 -3.88 19.57 -14.85
C SER A 85 -4.67 20.04 -16.07
N GLY A 86 -5.99 20.14 -15.96
CA GLY A 86 -6.88 20.40 -17.10
C GLY A 86 -7.10 19.19 -18.00
N ALA A 87 -6.46 18.05 -17.72
CA ALA A 87 -6.59 16.84 -18.54
C ALA A 87 -7.98 16.19 -18.42
N LEU A 88 -8.61 16.25 -17.27
CA LEU A 88 -9.88 15.58 -17.01
C LEU A 88 -11.01 16.58 -16.76
N SER A 89 -12.17 16.32 -17.38
CA SER A 89 -13.41 16.99 -16.97
C SER A 89 -13.78 16.56 -15.54
N ASP A 90 -14.62 17.38 -14.88
CA ASP A 90 -15.13 17.08 -13.51
C ASP A 90 -15.81 15.70 -13.46
N ARG A 91 -16.55 15.36 -14.50
CA ARG A 91 -17.21 14.04 -14.62
C ARG A 91 -16.20 12.90 -14.72
N ALA A 92 -15.17 13.03 -15.57
CA ALA A 92 -14.13 12.00 -15.72
C ALA A 92 -13.31 11.85 -14.44
N ARG A 93 -12.96 12.96 -13.79
CA ARG A 93 -12.28 12.98 -12.49
C ARG A 93 -13.11 12.26 -11.42
N ALA A 94 -14.39 12.61 -11.28
CA ALA A 94 -15.28 12.00 -10.28
C ALA A 94 -15.45 10.49 -10.55
N ALA A 95 -15.62 10.08 -11.80
CA ALA A 95 -15.72 8.67 -12.18
C ALA A 95 -14.43 7.90 -11.84
N THR A 96 -13.26 8.51 -12.08
CA THR A 96 -11.96 7.89 -11.78
C THR A 96 -11.75 7.74 -10.28
N MET A 97 -12.03 8.80 -9.50
CA MET A 97 -11.93 8.73 -8.04
C MET A 97 -12.88 7.67 -7.45
N LYS A 98 -14.10 7.59 -7.96
CA LYS A 98 -15.05 6.53 -7.56
C LYS A 98 -14.51 5.14 -7.88
N LYS A 99 -14.01 4.89 -9.10
CA LYS A 99 -13.43 3.60 -9.48
C LYS A 99 -12.23 3.20 -8.62
N LEU A 100 -11.44 4.16 -8.15
CA LEU A 100 -10.29 3.90 -7.28
C LEU A 100 -10.72 3.60 -5.84
N PHE A 101 -11.55 4.45 -5.24
CA PHE A 101 -11.73 4.48 -3.79
C PHE A 101 -13.08 3.93 -3.28
N ASP A 102 -14.14 3.96 -4.08
CA ASP A 102 -15.44 3.45 -3.64
C ASP A 102 -15.38 1.93 -3.37
N PRO A 103 -15.70 1.45 -2.15
CA PRO A 103 -15.58 0.03 -1.82
C PRO A 103 -16.68 -0.86 -2.41
N ALA A 104 -17.78 -0.28 -2.88
CA ALA A 104 -18.88 -1.02 -3.52
C ALA A 104 -18.68 -1.12 -5.04
N ASP A 105 -18.55 0.03 -5.69
CA ASP A 105 -18.53 0.12 -7.15
C ASP A 105 -17.11 0.22 -7.74
N GLY A 106 -16.10 0.54 -6.92
CA GLY A 106 -14.70 0.66 -7.31
C GLY A 106 -13.81 -0.47 -6.80
N LEU A 107 -12.52 -0.17 -6.68
CA LEU A 107 -11.54 -1.07 -6.06
C LEU A 107 -11.54 -1.02 -4.53
N GLY A 108 -12.05 0.06 -3.93
CA GLY A 108 -12.00 0.25 -2.49
C GLY A 108 -10.58 0.43 -1.96
N LEU A 109 -9.71 1.16 -2.68
CA LEU A 109 -8.37 1.48 -2.18
C LEU A 109 -8.48 2.03 -0.76
N SER A 110 -7.69 1.49 0.14
CA SER A 110 -7.78 1.75 1.58
C SER A 110 -6.46 2.14 2.22
N PHE A 111 -5.42 2.35 1.42
CA PHE A 111 -4.13 2.86 1.89
C PHE A 111 -3.56 3.83 0.85
N VAL A 112 -3.22 5.05 1.27
CA VAL A 112 -2.53 6.02 0.43
C VAL A 112 -1.22 6.43 1.07
N ARG A 113 -0.16 6.57 0.25
CA ARG A 113 1.14 7.05 0.67
C ARG A 113 1.45 8.36 -0.01
N ASN A 114 1.41 9.45 0.75
CA ASN A 114 1.66 10.79 0.25
C ASN A 114 3.13 11.16 0.48
N PRO A 115 3.89 11.55 -0.56
CA PRO A 115 5.17 12.19 -0.33
C PRO A 115 5.01 13.43 0.55
N MET A 116 5.91 13.62 1.50
CA MET A 116 5.98 14.81 2.35
C MET A 116 6.95 15.80 1.71
N GLY A 117 6.45 16.61 0.78
CA GLY A 117 7.20 17.39 -0.19
C GLY A 117 7.37 16.66 -1.52
N ALA A 118 8.29 17.13 -2.37
CA ALA A 118 8.52 16.54 -3.67
C ALA A 118 9.21 15.18 -3.58
N SER A 119 8.81 14.27 -4.49
CA SER A 119 9.49 13.02 -4.83
C SER A 119 10.05 13.09 -6.25
N ASP A 120 10.46 11.97 -6.82
CA ASP A 120 10.78 11.82 -8.25
C ASP A 120 9.55 12.03 -9.15
N LEU A 121 8.36 11.58 -8.71
CA LEU A 121 7.08 11.86 -9.37
C LEU A 121 6.47 13.17 -8.84
N ALA A 122 7.17 14.26 -9.08
CA ALA A 122 6.72 15.63 -8.83
C ALA A 122 6.97 16.48 -10.07
N ARG A 123 6.23 17.59 -10.21
CA ARG A 123 6.40 18.56 -11.30
C ARG A 123 7.70 19.36 -11.16
N PHE A 124 8.15 19.55 -9.94
CA PHE A 124 9.39 20.24 -9.56
C PHE A 124 9.79 19.91 -8.11
N GLY A 125 11.01 20.25 -7.73
CA GLY A 125 11.49 20.05 -6.35
C GLY A 125 10.94 21.11 -5.39
N TYR A 126 10.36 20.67 -4.26
CA TYR A 126 9.89 21.55 -3.19
C TYR A 126 9.88 20.84 -1.85
N THR A 127 9.90 21.63 -0.78
CA THR A 127 9.55 21.24 0.59
C THR A 127 8.55 22.23 1.18
N TYR A 128 8.17 22.05 2.43
CA TYR A 128 7.24 22.99 3.08
C TYR A 128 7.93 24.16 3.79
N ASP A 129 9.25 24.30 3.65
CA ASP A 129 10.02 25.40 4.22
C ASP A 129 11.29 25.70 3.40
N ASP A 130 11.08 25.95 2.11
CA ASP A 130 12.18 26.34 1.21
C ASP A 130 12.60 27.78 1.45
N ARG A 131 13.92 28.00 1.54
CA ARG A 131 14.49 29.32 1.80
C ARG A 131 15.43 29.74 0.67
N PRO A 132 15.53 31.06 0.38
CA PRO A 132 16.55 31.57 -0.51
C PRO A 132 17.96 31.14 -0.09
N ALA A 133 18.88 31.06 -1.05
CA ALA A 133 20.26 30.65 -0.80
C ALA A 133 20.88 31.45 0.37
N GLY A 134 21.53 30.75 1.28
CA GLY A 134 22.15 31.33 2.48
C GLY A 134 21.21 31.62 3.65
N ARG A 135 19.90 31.60 3.45
CA ARG A 135 18.93 31.78 4.53
C ARG A 135 18.58 30.46 5.21
N THR A 136 18.17 30.54 6.48
CA THR A 136 17.69 29.39 7.29
C THR A 136 16.45 29.83 8.06
N ASP A 137 15.65 28.87 8.51
CA ASP A 137 14.46 29.12 9.35
C ASP A 137 14.34 28.13 10.52
N PRO A 138 15.22 28.19 11.53
CA PRO A 138 15.13 27.28 12.68
C PRO A 138 13.83 27.38 13.46
N GLY A 139 13.10 28.48 13.36
CA GLY A 139 11.78 28.70 13.95
C GLY A 139 10.64 28.11 13.14
N LEU A 140 10.90 27.67 11.88
CA LEU A 140 9.88 27.21 10.93
C LEU A 140 8.74 28.23 10.76
N GLN A 141 9.08 29.52 10.72
CA GLN A 141 8.11 30.62 10.59
C GLN A 141 7.53 30.69 9.17
N HIS A 142 8.28 30.20 8.18
CA HIS A 142 7.87 30.16 6.79
C HIS A 142 7.32 28.79 6.35
N PHE A 143 7.18 27.84 7.29
CA PHE A 143 6.59 26.54 7.00
C PHE A 143 5.16 26.69 6.45
N SER A 144 4.89 26.08 5.31
CA SER A 144 3.57 26.13 4.68
C SER A 144 3.30 24.88 3.83
N VAL A 145 2.14 24.28 4.01
CA VAL A 145 1.63 23.20 3.15
C VAL A 145 0.81 23.72 1.96
N ALA A 146 0.97 25.02 1.61
CA ALA A 146 0.19 25.68 0.57
C ALA A 146 0.24 24.96 -0.78
N HIS A 147 1.37 24.33 -1.11
CA HIS A 147 1.51 23.55 -2.33
C HIS A 147 0.49 22.40 -2.39
N ASP A 148 0.32 21.68 -1.30
CA ASP A 148 -0.57 20.50 -1.24
C ASP A 148 -2.07 20.89 -1.23
N LEU A 149 -2.39 22.15 -0.91
CA LEU A 149 -3.77 22.62 -0.90
C LEU A 149 -4.41 22.64 -2.30
N ALA A 150 -3.59 22.69 -3.36
CA ALA A 150 -4.09 22.68 -4.72
C ALA A 150 -4.62 21.29 -5.13
N ASP A 151 -3.90 20.23 -4.81
CA ASP A 151 -4.16 18.92 -5.38
C ASP A 151 -4.11 17.78 -4.36
N VAL A 152 -2.99 17.55 -3.68
CA VAL A 152 -2.75 16.36 -2.84
C VAL A 152 -3.76 16.26 -1.69
N LEU A 153 -3.92 17.35 -0.95
CA LEU A 153 -4.77 17.36 0.25
C LEU A 153 -6.26 17.24 -0.10
N PRO A 154 -6.82 18.01 -1.08
CA PRO A 154 -8.22 17.88 -1.48
C PRO A 154 -8.56 16.47 -1.99
N LEU A 155 -7.67 15.86 -2.79
CA LEU A 155 -7.90 14.51 -3.31
C LEU A 155 -7.78 13.44 -2.23
N THR A 156 -6.84 13.58 -1.28
CA THR A 156 -6.75 12.69 -0.11
C THR A 156 -8.01 12.79 0.75
N ALA A 157 -8.52 14.00 0.97
CA ALA A 157 -9.79 14.23 1.67
C ALA A 157 -10.96 13.59 0.90
N TRP A 158 -10.97 13.70 -0.42
CA TRP A 158 -12.00 13.07 -1.26
C TRP A 158 -11.93 11.55 -1.21
N ALA A 159 -10.74 10.96 -1.28
CA ALA A 159 -10.54 9.52 -1.12
C ALA A 159 -11.14 9.02 0.20
N ARG A 160 -10.90 9.74 1.32
CA ARG A 160 -11.49 9.39 2.62
C ARG A 160 -13.01 9.57 2.69
N ARG A 161 -13.58 10.51 1.94
CA ARG A 161 -15.06 10.62 1.84
C ARG A 161 -15.67 9.48 1.07
N LEU A 162 -15.00 8.98 0.01
CA LEU A 162 -15.45 7.82 -0.77
C LEU A 162 -15.25 6.51 0.00
N ASN A 163 -14.17 6.40 0.75
CA ASN A 163 -13.85 5.26 1.58
C ASN A 163 -13.31 5.70 2.96
N PRO A 164 -14.15 5.76 3.99
CA PRO A 164 -13.71 6.14 5.35
C PRO A 164 -12.63 5.23 5.97
N ALA A 165 -12.42 4.04 5.42
CA ALA A 165 -11.37 3.11 5.86
C ALA A 165 -9.98 3.44 5.28
N VAL A 166 -9.82 4.53 4.51
CA VAL A 166 -8.52 4.94 3.96
C VAL A 166 -7.56 5.35 5.08
N THR A 167 -6.48 4.59 5.19
CA THR A 167 -5.29 4.92 5.96
C THR A 167 -4.39 5.86 5.17
N VAL A 168 -3.90 6.91 5.79
CA VAL A 168 -2.98 7.89 5.18
C VAL A 168 -1.60 7.74 5.79
N MET A 169 -0.62 7.43 4.95
CA MET A 169 0.81 7.47 5.30
C MET A 169 1.48 8.64 4.60
N ALA A 170 2.45 9.26 5.26
CA ALA A 170 3.33 10.25 4.65
C ALA A 170 4.80 9.83 4.74
N SER A 171 5.60 10.22 3.73
CA SER A 171 7.03 9.89 3.68
C SER A 171 7.83 11.03 3.06
N PRO A 172 8.87 11.57 3.73
CA PRO A 172 9.75 12.59 3.16
C PRO A 172 10.84 11.97 2.29
N TRP A 173 11.12 12.58 1.15
CA TRP A 173 12.29 12.29 0.32
C TRP A 173 13.50 13.12 0.74
N SER A 174 13.28 14.37 1.17
CA SER A 174 14.32 15.27 1.64
C SER A 174 13.80 16.22 2.71
N ALA A 175 14.67 16.57 3.65
CA ALA A 175 14.48 17.76 4.46
C ALA A 175 14.68 19.03 3.60
N PRO A 176 14.20 20.21 4.05
CA PRO A 176 14.54 21.49 3.44
C PRO A 176 16.05 21.64 3.22
N ALA A 177 16.44 22.13 2.06
CA ALA A 177 17.83 22.21 1.63
C ALA A 177 18.75 22.92 2.64
N TRP A 178 18.24 23.95 3.31
CA TRP A 178 19.01 24.71 4.31
C TRP A 178 19.35 23.91 5.58
N MET A 179 18.61 22.80 5.88
CA MET A 179 18.94 21.92 7.00
C MET A 179 20.07 20.95 6.67
N LYS A 180 20.43 20.79 5.39
CA LYS A 180 21.39 19.79 4.92
C LYS A 180 22.77 20.40 4.76
N ASP A 181 23.80 19.54 4.76
CA ASP A 181 25.20 19.93 4.61
C ASP A 181 25.52 20.49 3.23
N ASN A 182 24.96 19.86 2.19
CA ASN A 182 25.14 20.25 0.79
C ASN A 182 24.19 21.39 0.33
N ARG A 183 23.23 21.78 1.14
CA ARG A 183 22.20 22.80 0.84
C ARG A 183 21.43 22.56 -0.46
N LYS A 184 21.18 21.30 -0.80
CA LYS A 184 20.40 20.86 -1.97
C LYS A 184 19.27 19.92 -1.52
N LEU A 185 18.21 19.79 -2.31
CA LEU A 185 17.18 18.76 -2.08
C LEU A 185 17.70 17.37 -2.42
N ASP A 186 18.58 17.26 -3.41
CA ASP A 186 19.22 16.01 -3.81
C ASP A 186 20.35 15.64 -2.85
N GLN A 187 20.33 14.39 -2.35
CA GLN A 187 21.33 13.82 -1.44
C GLN A 187 21.69 14.72 -0.24
N GLY A 188 22.93 14.66 0.24
CA GLY A 188 23.39 15.39 1.43
C GLY A 188 22.87 14.81 2.74
N TRP A 189 23.49 15.21 3.85
CA TRP A 189 23.18 14.74 5.19
C TRP A 189 22.40 15.81 5.96
N LEU A 190 21.37 15.40 6.70
CA LEU A 190 20.74 16.28 7.68
C LEU A 190 21.76 16.62 8.76
N ARG A 191 21.99 17.92 9.00
CA ARG A 191 22.91 18.35 10.05
C ARG A 191 22.31 18.09 11.43
N ALA A 192 23.10 17.46 12.32
CA ALA A 192 22.63 17.07 13.67
C ALA A 192 22.03 18.26 14.46
N LYS A 193 22.55 19.47 14.31
CA LYS A 193 22.01 20.68 14.97
C LYS A 193 20.55 21.00 14.54
N TYR A 194 20.05 20.40 13.48
CA TYR A 194 18.68 20.58 12.99
C TYR A 194 17.75 19.38 13.28
N TYR A 195 18.20 18.36 13.99
CA TYR A 195 17.36 17.20 14.30
C TYR A 195 16.07 17.59 15.02
N GLY A 196 16.15 18.36 16.11
CA GLY A 196 14.97 18.88 16.80
C GLY A 196 14.11 19.82 15.94
N VAL A 197 14.73 20.58 14.99
CA VAL A 197 13.99 21.42 14.03
C VAL A 197 13.23 20.54 13.05
N TYR A 198 13.87 19.49 12.53
CA TYR A 198 13.25 18.57 11.58
C TYR A 198 12.12 17.76 12.24
N ALA A 199 12.26 17.37 13.51
CA ALA A 199 11.16 16.75 14.25
C ALA A 199 9.94 17.72 14.36
N ARG A 200 10.18 19.03 14.65
CA ARG A 200 9.10 20.03 14.63
C ARG A 200 8.49 20.25 13.24
N TYR A 201 9.28 20.10 12.17
CA TYR A 201 8.77 20.14 10.79
C TYR A 201 7.74 19.03 10.55
N PHE A 202 7.98 17.77 11.00
CA PHE A 202 6.99 16.70 10.99
C PHE A 202 5.73 17.08 11.77
N VAL A 203 5.90 17.61 12.99
CA VAL A 203 4.76 18.03 13.82
C VAL A 203 3.90 19.06 13.10
N LYS A 204 4.50 20.10 12.51
CA LYS A 204 3.77 21.14 11.77
C LYS A 204 3.02 20.55 10.56
N TYR A 205 3.65 19.65 9.82
CA TYR A 205 2.99 18.95 8.70
C TYR A 205 1.75 18.17 9.16
N LEU A 206 1.91 17.35 10.18
CA LEU A 206 0.84 16.51 10.72
C LEU A 206 -0.32 17.33 11.29
N GLN A 207 0.00 18.43 11.99
CA GLN A 207 -1.01 19.38 12.47
C GLN A 207 -1.74 20.06 11.32
N ALA A 208 -1.01 20.56 10.31
CA ALA A 208 -1.59 21.23 9.17
C ALA A 208 -2.56 20.34 8.38
N TYR A 209 -2.24 19.04 8.24
CA TYR A 209 -3.11 18.06 7.60
C TYR A 209 -4.33 17.71 8.47
N ARG A 210 -4.12 17.43 9.77
CA ARG A 210 -5.19 17.17 10.74
C ARG A 210 -6.20 18.31 10.78
N ASP A 211 -5.71 19.55 10.86
CA ASP A 211 -6.55 20.75 10.98
C ASP A 211 -7.38 21.02 9.72
N ARG A 212 -7.06 20.32 8.62
CA ARG A 212 -7.83 20.29 7.36
C ARG A 212 -8.65 19.01 7.16
N GLY A 213 -8.84 18.23 8.21
CA GLY A 213 -9.68 17.03 8.20
C GLY A 213 -9.02 15.80 7.56
N VAL A 214 -7.71 15.81 7.35
CA VAL A 214 -6.94 14.70 6.81
C VAL A 214 -5.86 14.27 7.81
N PRO A 215 -6.22 13.65 8.95
CA PRO A 215 -5.22 13.14 9.87
C PRO A 215 -4.36 12.06 9.17
N VAL A 216 -3.05 12.12 9.41
CA VAL A 216 -2.06 11.19 8.87
C VAL A 216 -1.83 10.09 9.92
N ASP A 217 -2.08 8.84 9.54
CA ASP A 217 -2.03 7.70 10.45
C ASP A 217 -0.59 7.22 10.68
N TYR A 218 0.23 7.26 9.63
CA TYR A 218 1.63 6.83 9.64
C TYR A 218 2.54 7.86 9.00
N VAL A 219 3.77 7.96 9.52
CA VAL A 219 4.88 8.62 8.82
C VAL A 219 6.09 7.70 8.78
N SER A 220 6.84 7.67 7.68
CA SER A 220 8.19 7.13 7.72
C SER A 220 9.19 8.25 8.07
N VAL A 221 10.34 7.85 8.61
CA VAL A 221 11.40 8.81 8.94
C VAL A 221 12.03 9.38 7.68
N GLN A 222 12.19 8.54 6.65
CA GLN A 222 12.83 8.86 5.38
C GLN A 222 12.46 7.81 4.34
N ASN A 223 12.08 8.24 3.14
CA ASN A 223 12.02 7.35 1.98
C ASN A 223 13.44 6.95 1.59
N GLU A 224 13.70 5.64 1.49
CA GLU A 224 14.93 5.05 0.97
C GLU A 224 16.20 5.78 1.42
N PRO A 225 16.54 5.75 2.71
CA PRO A 225 17.68 6.50 3.24
C PRO A 225 18.96 6.16 2.48
N THR A 226 19.68 7.19 2.01
CA THR A 226 20.93 7.07 1.26
C THR A 226 20.78 6.60 -0.21
N CYS A 227 19.53 6.27 -0.66
CA CYS A 227 19.30 6.00 -2.07
C CYS A 227 19.44 7.27 -2.93
N CYS A 228 19.83 7.03 -4.16
CA CYS A 228 19.44 7.78 -5.35
C CYS A 228 19.96 9.22 -5.45
N SER A 229 19.99 9.73 -6.67
CA SER A 229 20.40 11.10 -7.00
C SER A 229 19.63 11.59 -8.21
N GLY A 230 19.66 12.90 -8.42
CA GLY A 230 18.95 13.55 -9.53
C GLY A 230 17.51 13.93 -9.21
N TYR A 231 17.03 13.66 -7.99
CA TYR A 231 15.74 14.08 -7.45
C TYR A 231 15.82 14.23 -5.92
N PRO A 232 14.79 14.78 -5.26
CA PRO A 232 14.82 14.95 -3.80
C PRO A 232 15.15 13.64 -3.10
N SER A 233 16.20 13.66 -2.28
CA SER A 233 16.69 12.52 -1.53
C SER A 233 17.55 13.01 -0.36
N MET A 234 17.84 12.14 0.62
CA MET A 234 18.68 12.52 1.76
C MET A 234 19.44 11.31 2.29
N ARG A 235 20.67 11.54 2.67
CA ARG A 235 21.55 10.53 3.25
C ARG A 235 21.36 10.40 4.75
N TRP A 236 21.31 9.16 5.20
CA TRP A 236 21.32 8.79 6.61
C TRP A 236 22.24 7.60 6.84
N ASN A 237 22.72 7.44 8.04
CA ASN A 237 23.22 6.16 8.54
C ASN A 237 22.25 5.61 9.59
N GLY A 238 22.32 4.32 9.88
CA GLY A 238 21.37 3.67 10.79
C GLY A 238 21.41 4.21 12.22
N SER A 239 22.59 4.61 12.71
CA SER A 239 22.72 5.21 14.06
C SER A 239 22.10 6.60 14.14
N GLY A 240 22.24 7.41 13.08
CA GLY A 240 21.60 8.72 13.00
C GLY A 240 20.08 8.63 12.93
N LEU A 241 19.56 7.67 12.12
CA LEU A 241 18.12 7.38 12.07
C LEU A 241 17.58 6.92 13.42
N ALA A 242 18.30 6.02 14.11
CA ALA A 242 17.90 5.53 15.42
C ALA A 242 17.91 6.65 16.46
N TYR A 243 18.97 7.48 16.46
CA TYR A 243 19.06 8.63 17.35
C TYR A 243 17.91 9.62 17.12
N PHE A 244 17.72 10.06 15.87
CA PHE A 244 16.66 11.00 15.50
C PHE A 244 15.26 10.45 15.85
N THR A 245 15.01 9.19 15.52
CA THR A 245 13.72 8.55 15.84
C THR A 245 13.45 8.55 17.34
N LYS A 246 14.42 8.10 18.14
CA LYS A 246 14.26 7.91 19.59
C LYS A 246 14.25 9.22 20.37
N HIS A 247 15.14 10.14 20.03
CA HIS A 247 15.43 11.31 20.87
C HIS A 247 14.75 12.60 20.37
N ASP A 248 14.36 12.66 19.10
CA ASP A 248 13.74 13.85 18.53
C ASP A 248 12.30 13.59 18.05
N LEU A 249 12.08 12.65 17.11
CA LEU A 249 10.77 12.52 16.44
C LEU A 249 9.69 11.93 17.36
N LEU A 250 9.93 10.78 17.97
CA LEU A 250 8.93 10.15 18.85
C LEU A 250 8.53 11.03 20.04
N PRO A 251 9.48 11.68 20.77
CA PRO A 251 9.14 12.65 21.81
C PRO A 251 8.35 13.85 21.29
N ALA A 252 8.71 14.40 20.13
CA ALA A 252 8.02 15.55 19.55
C ALA A 252 6.56 15.24 19.21
N LEU A 253 6.28 14.08 18.61
CA LEU A 253 4.91 13.63 18.31
C LEU A 253 4.09 13.46 19.58
N ARG A 254 4.67 12.82 20.61
CA ARG A 254 4.01 12.64 21.90
C ARG A 254 3.71 13.98 22.59
N HIS A 255 4.68 14.88 22.61
CA HIS A 255 4.51 16.23 23.20
C HIS A 255 3.41 17.03 22.48
N ALA A 256 3.32 16.89 21.17
CA ALA A 256 2.28 17.54 20.36
C ALA A 256 0.90 16.86 20.44
N GLY A 257 0.74 15.79 21.23
CA GLY A 257 -0.52 15.04 21.34
C GLY A 257 -0.96 14.36 20.05
N LEU A 258 -0.03 14.03 19.15
CA LEU A 258 -0.32 13.37 17.88
C LEU A 258 -0.33 11.86 18.03
N SER A 259 -1.35 11.19 17.50
CA SER A 259 -1.49 9.72 17.50
C SER A 259 -0.77 9.04 16.35
N THR A 260 -0.24 9.80 15.40
CA THR A 260 0.52 9.31 14.24
C THR A 260 1.61 8.35 14.64
N LYS A 261 1.72 7.21 13.93
CA LYS A 261 2.72 6.18 14.17
C LYS A 261 3.93 6.36 13.25
N VAL A 262 5.11 6.16 13.78
CA VAL A 262 6.37 6.21 13.02
C VAL A 262 6.71 4.82 12.50
N LEU A 263 6.89 4.70 11.21
CA LEU A 263 7.46 3.54 10.55
C LEU A 263 8.94 3.80 10.26
N VAL A 264 9.78 2.79 10.46
CA VAL A 264 11.21 2.89 10.18
C VAL A 264 11.57 2.07 8.94
N LEU A 265 12.76 2.26 8.40
CA LEU A 265 13.30 1.71 7.17
C LEU A 265 12.75 2.42 5.93
N ASP A 266 11.52 2.10 5.53
CA ASP A 266 10.90 2.55 4.27
C ASP A 266 11.84 2.32 3.07
N TRP A 267 12.39 1.08 3.01
CA TRP A 267 13.34 0.62 2.00
C TRP A 267 13.39 -0.92 1.91
N ASN A 268 14.43 -1.46 1.23
CA ASN A 268 14.58 -2.85 0.84
C ASN A 268 14.87 -3.83 1.99
N TRP A 269 14.60 -5.12 1.78
CA TRP A 269 14.81 -6.16 2.79
C TRP A 269 16.28 -6.35 3.18
N ASP A 270 17.22 -6.19 2.25
CA ASP A 270 18.66 -6.33 2.49
C ASP A 270 19.23 -5.19 3.32
N THR A 271 18.67 -3.99 3.25
CA THR A 271 19.13 -2.81 4.00
C THR A 271 18.67 -2.76 5.46
N TYR A 272 17.80 -3.69 5.89
CA TYR A 272 17.23 -3.72 7.24
C TYR A 272 18.29 -3.65 8.37
N ARG A 273 19.39 -4.42 8.24
CA ARG A 273 20.40 -4.47 9.30
C ARG A 273 21.07 -3.12 9.55
N GLU A 274 21.28 -2.37 8.49
CA GLU A 274 21.94 -1.07 8.57
C GLU A 274 20.98 0.02 9.05
N PHE A 275 19.79 0.12 8.45
CA PHE A 275 18.94 1.30 8.62
C PHE A 275 17.80 1.13 9.63
N ALA A 276 17.33 -0.08 9.88
CA ALA A 276 16.21 -0.31 10.79
C ALA A 276 16.58 -1.02 12.08
N ALA A 277 17.51 -1.99 12.05
CA ALA A 277 17.83 -2.77 13.24
C ALA A 277 18.31 -1.91 14.43
N PRO A 278 19.14 -0.86 14.26
CA PRO A 278 19.53 0.01 15.36
C PRO A 278 18.34 0.65 16.11
N THR A 279 17.27 0.94 15.38
CA THR A 279 16.03 1.49 15.96
C THR A 279 15.14 0.39 16.53
N VAL A 280 14.93 -0.69 15.76
CA VAL A 280 14.02 -1.78 16.12
C VAL A 280 14.53 -2.61 17.29
N ASP A 281 15.84 -2.79 17.41
CA ASP A 281 16.44 -3.58 18.51
C ASP A 281 16.35 -2.86 19.86
N ASP A 282 16.07 -1.53 19.88
CA ASP A 282 15.85 -0.79 21.11
C ASP A 282 14.44 -1.07 21.69
N PRO A 283 14.33 -1.69 22.87
CA PRO A 283 13.03 -2.00 23.47
C PRO A 283 12.25 -0.75 23.92
N ALA A 284 12.90 0.37 24.18
CA ALA A 284 12.22 1.62 24.51
C ALA A 284 11.48 2.19 23.30
N VAL A 285 12.11 2.11 22.11
CA VAL A 285 11.47 2.50 20.86
C VAL A 285 10.28 1.56 20.53
N ARG A 286 10.48 0.25 20.59
CA ARG A 286 9.39 -0.71 20.29
C ARG A 286 8.16 -0.54 21.19
N ARG A 287 8.34 -0.10 22.43
CA ARG A 287 7.24 0.15 23.37
C ARG A 287 6.67 1.57 23.30
N HIS A 288 7.28 2.45 22.49
CA HIS A 288 6.80 3.82 22.41
C HIS A 288 5.41 3.86 21.74
N PRO A 289 4.44 4.60 22.29
CA PRO A 289 3.05 4.62 21.77
C PRO A 289 2.94 5.12 20.32
N ASN A 290 3.88 5.95 19.86
CA ASN A 290 3.93 6.42 18.47
C ASN A 290 4.81 5.55 17.56
N PHE A 291 5.36 4.42 18.02
CA PHE A 291 6.07 3.52 17.12
C PHE A 291 5.09 2.56 16.43
N GLY A 292 5.14 2.48 15.11
CA GLY A 292 4.19 1.72 14.29
C GLY A 292 4.73 0.39 13.76
N GLY A 293 6.04 0.30 13.48
CA GLY A 293 6.63 -0.89 12.88
C GLY A 293 7.66 -0.58 11.80
N VAL A 294 7.79 -1.49 10.84
CA VAL A 294 8.78 -1.42 9.75
C VAL A 294 8.06 -1.33 8.40
N ALA A 295 8.45 -0.35 7.61
CA ALA A 295 8.03 -0.15 6.23
C ALA A 295 9.05 -0.80 5.27
N TRP A 296 8.54 -1.48 4.25
CA TRP A 296 9.32 -2.28 3.32
C TRP A 296 9.07 -1.86 1.88
N HIS A 297 10.16 -1.84 1.09
CA HIS A 297 10.15 -1.85 -0.36
C HIS A 297 10.77 -3.18 -0.82
N GLY A 298 10.30 -3.73 -1.91
CA GLY A 298 10.68 -5.08 -2.31
C GLY A 298 11.60 -5.14 -3.51
N TYR A 299 12.45 -4.15 -3.72
CA TYR A 299 13.32 -4.10 -4.90
C TYR A 299 14.59 -4.93 -4.76
N SER A 300 15.01 -5.23 -3.53
CA SER A 300 16.23 -5.99 -3.25
C SER A 300 16.15 -6.77 -1.94
N GLY A 301 16.84 -7.91 -1.90
CA GLY A 301 16.85 -8.82 -0.75
C GLY A 301 15.72 -9.85 -0.78
N GLU A 302 15.43 -10.42 0.38
CA GLU A 302 14.53 -11.57 0.53
C GLU A 302 13.30 -11.22 1.38
N VAL A 303 12.10 -11.39 0.85
CA VAL A 303 10.83 -11.15 1.56
C VAL A 303 10.71 -11.93 2.89
N THR A 304 11.37 -13.07 2.99
CA THR A 304 11.45 -13.87 4.23
C THR A 304 12.09 -13.12 5.40
N ARG A 305 12.74 -11.98 5.15
CA ARG A 305 13.21 -11.08 6.20
C ARG A 305 12.07 -10.62 7.11
N GLN A 306 10.90 -10.34 6.55
CA GLN A 306 9.70 -9.97 7.30
C GLN A 306 9.30 -11.09 8.27
N THR A 307 9.26 -12.34 7.81
CA THR A 307 8.96 -13.51 8.65
C THR A 307 10.01 -13.72 9.75
N ARG A 308 11.31 -13.60 9.42
CA ARG A 308 12.38 -13.69 10.42
C ARG A 308 12.25 -12.61 11.49
N LEU A 309 11.89 -11.39 11.09
CA LEU A 309 11.67 -10.29 12.02
C LEU A 309 10.44 -10.51 12.90
N HIS A 310 9.35 -11.01 12.32
CA HIS A 310 8.16 -11.37 13.07
C HIS A 310 8.45 -12.45 14.14
N HIS A 311 9.23 -13.48 13.80
CA HIS A 311 9.62 -14.50 14.79
C HIS A 311 10.46 -13.93 15.93
N ARG A 312 11.34 -12.96 15.64
CA ARG A 312 12.15 -12.28 16.66
C ARG A 312 11.31 -11.32 17.52
N TYR A 313 10.33 -10.65 16.91
CA TYR A 313 9.48 -9.65 17.54
C TYR A 313 8.00 -9.82 17.10
N PRO A 314 7.26 -10.78 17.70
CA PRO A 314 5.91 -11.14 17.21
C PRO A 314 4.88 -10.00 17.20
N GLY A 315 5.07 -8.99 18.07
CA GLY A 315 4.21 -7.79 18.10
C GLY A 315 4.54 -6.73 17.05
N LEU A 316 5.68 -6.86 16.35
CA LEU A 316 6.14 -5.86 15.40
C LEU A 316 5.36 -5.96 14.08
N ALA A 317 4.80 -4.83 13.62
CA ALA A 317 4.07 -4.76 12.37
C ALA A 317 5.02 -4.57 11.18
N ALA A 318 4.67 -5.20 10.05
CA ALA A 318 5.33 -5.05 8.75
C ALA A 318 4.35 -4.44 7.74
N TYR A 319 4.79 -3.38 7.06
CA TYR A 319 4.02 -2.67 6.04
C TYR A 319 4.79 -2.68 4.73
N ASP A 320 4.18 -3.13 3.67
CA ASP A 320 4.73 -3.00 2.32
C ASP A 320 4.24 -1.67 1.78
N THR A 321 5.13 -0.69 1.71
CA THR A 321 4.82 0.73 1.53
C THR A 321 5.14 1.26 0.15
N GLU A 322 5.92 0.50 -0.64
CA GLU A 322 6.21 0.85 -2.02
C GLU A 322 6.56 -0.36 -2.87
N HIS A 323 5.95 -0.42 -4.06
CA HIS A 323 6.32 -1.31 -5.15
C HIS A 323 6.02 -0.66 -6.50
N SER A 324 7.04 -0.40 -7.31
CA SER A 324 6.89 0.22 -8.63
C SER A 324 6.47 -0.79 -9.69
N GLY A 325 5.57 -0.38 -10.59
CA GLY A 325 5.45 -0.92 -11.92
C GLY A 325 6.19 -0.03 -12.93
N GLY A 326 6.59 -0.59 -14.07
CA GLY A 326 7.31 0.19 -15.05
C GLY A 326 7.57 -0.56 -16.35
N ARG A 327 8.01 0.17 -17.37
CA ARG A 327 8.27 -0.41 -18.71
C ARG A 327 9.40 -1.43 -18.71
N TRP A 328 10.23 -1.49 -17.68
CA TRP A 328 11.30 -2.48 -17.48
C TRP A 328 10.78 -3.83 -16.99
N VAL A 329 9.56 -3.90 -16.44
CA VAL A 329 9.01 -5.15 -15.92
C VAL A 329 8.58 -6.06 -17.08
N ARG A 330 9.18 -7.25 -17.17
CA ARG A 330 8.93 -8.19 -18.28
C ARG A 330 7.50 -8.73 -18.32
N ASN A 331 6.87 -8.95 -17.17
CA ASN A 331 5.48 -9.33 -17.06
C ASN A 331 4.87 -8.69 -15.81
N GLN A 332 4.12 -7.60 -16.02
CA GLN A 332 3.60 -6.80 -14.93
C GLN A 332 2.56 -7.53 -14.09
N GLN A 333 1.66 -8.30 -14.72
CA GLN A 333 0.67 -9.08 -13.96
C GLN A 333 1.36 -10.11 -13.05
N ARG A 334 2.36 -10.80 -13.58
CA ARG A 334 3.13 -11.80 -12.80
C ARG A 334 3.85 -11.14 -11.62
N GLU A 335 4.55 -10.05 -11.90
CA GLU A 335 5.31 -9.31 -10.90
C GLU A 335 4.41 -8.86 -9.75
N ASP A 336 3.33 -8.17 -10.05
CA ASP A 336 2.39 -7.67 -9.05
C ASP A 336 1.78 -8.79 -8.21
N MET A 337 1.29 -9.86 -8.86
CA MET A 337 0.61 -10.94 -8.16
C MET A 337 1.57 -11.74 -7.27
N ARG A 338 2.83 -11.95 -7.72
CA ARG A 338 3.86 -12.58 -6.90
C ARG A 338 4.17 -11.70 -5.68
N ASN A 339 4.42 -10.42 -5.89
CA ASN A 339 4.72 -9.49 -4.80
C ASN A 339 3.59 -9.40 -3.78
N LEU A 340 2.36 -9.20 -4.24
CA LEU A 340 1.17 -9.13 -3.39
C LEU A 340 1.06 -10.38 -2.49
N ILE A 341 1.19 -11.58 -3.10
CA ILE A 341 1.07 -12.85 -2.39
C ILE A 341 2.25 -13.06 -1.44
N ASP A 342 3.47 -12.84 -1.92
CA ASP A 342 4.68 -13.09 -1.15
C ASP A 342 4.79 -12.11 0.05
N TYR A 343 4.49 -10.83 -0.13
CA TYR A 343 4.47 -9.85 0.95
C TYR A 343 3.46 -10.21 2.04
N THR A 344 2.23 -10.48 1.62
CA THR A 344 1.17 -10.78 2.57
C THR A 344 1.34 -12.13 3.25
N ARG A 345 1.91 -13.12 2.58
CA ARG A 345 2.29 -14.39 3.23
C ARG A 345 3.43 -14.24 4.23
N ASN A 346 4.26 -13.21 4.06
CA ASN A 346 5.37 -12.87 4.96
C ASN A 346 5.02 -11.73 5.93
N TRP A 347 3.80 -11.69 6.46
CA TRP A 347 3.32 -10.80 7.51
C TRP A 347 3.05 -9.35 7.10
N GLY A 348 3.14 -9.00 5.80
CA GLY A 348 2.77 -7.67 5.30
C GLY A 348 1.31 -7.35 5.63
N ARG A 349 1.07 -6.16 6.21
CA ARG A 349 -0.25 -5.64 6.58
C ARG A 349 -0.82 -4.71 5.53
N SER A 350 0.00 -4.25 4.61
CA SER A 350 -0.36 -3.40 3.49
C SER A 350 0.29 -3.89 2.21
N TRP A 351 -0.16 -3.36 1.08
CA TRP A 351 0.52 -3.45 -0.22
C TRP A 351 0.24 -2.17 -1.00
N VAL A 352 1.28 -1.38 -1.26
CA VAL A 352 1.18 -0.03 -1.82
C VAL A 352 2.02 0.10 -3.07
N LYS A 353 1.39 0.53 -4.17
CA LYS A 353 2.06 0.75 -5.46
C LYS A 353 2.63 2.16 -5.59
N TRP A 354 3.71 2.29 -6.31
CA TRP A 354 4.27 3.52 -6.81
C TRP A 354 3.98 3.63 -8.32
N SER A 355 2.96 4.41 -8.81
CA SER A 355 2.13 5.36 -8.09
C SER A 355 0.64 5.21 -8.49
N LEU A 356 -0.23 6.12 -8.00
CA LEU A 356 -1.66 6.10 -8.34
C LEU A 356 -1.91 6.45 -9.81
N ALA A 357 -1.26 7.50 -10.33
CA ALA A 357 -1.42 7.96 -11.71
C ALA A 357 -0.13 8.55 -12.28
N VAL A 358 0.07 8.32 -13.56
CA VAL A 358 1.04 9.02 -14.42
C VAL A 358 0.37 9.37 -15.75
N ASP A 359 0.98 10.25 -16.56
CA ASP A 359 0.51 10.50 -17.92
C ASP A 359 1.01 9.41 -18.90
N GLN A 360 0.60 9.51 -20.16
CA GLN A 360 0.98 8.57 -21.24
C GLN A 360 2.50 8.45 -21.46
N ASN A 361 3.29 9.40 -20.96
CA ASN A 361 4.75 9.41 -21.07
C ASN A 361 5.45 8.87 -19.80
N GLY A 362 4.69 8.59 -18.72
CA GLY A 362 5.22 8.16 -17.43
C GLY A 362 5.52 9.31 -16.47
N GLY A 363 5.00 10.50 -16.74
CA GLY A 363 5.27 11.71 -15.99
C GLY A 363 4.02 12.49 -15.59
N PRO A 364 4.19 13.81 -15.29
CA PRO A 364 5.46 14.52 -15.13
C PRO A 364 6.33 13.94 -14.02
N HIS A 365 7.65 14.08 -14.16
CA HIS A 365 8.62 13.64 -13.15
C HIS A 365 9.75 14.67 -13.00
N HIS A 366 10.36 14.71 -11.83
CA HIS A 366 11.47 15.59 -11.48
C HIS A 366 12.71 14.71 -11.18
N GLY A 367 13.43 14.34 -12.23
CA GLY A 367 14.45 13.30 -12.15
C GLY A 367 13.82 11.90 -12.00
N GLY A 368 14.55 10.93 -11.48
CA GLY A 368 14.03 9.62 -11.07
C GLY A 368 13.28 8.83 -12.14
N CYS A 369 12.15 8.27 -11.79
CA CYS A 369 11.43 7.27 -12.58
C CYS A 369 10.68 7.85 -13.80
N GLY A 370 11.37 8.03 -14.92
CA GLY A 370 10.76 8.46 -16.19
C GLY A 370 10.01 7.38 -16.98
N ASN A 371 10.01 6.13 -16.51
CA ASN A 371 9.36 4.98 -17.16
C ASN A 371 8.50 4.14 -16.20
N CYS A 372 8.22 4.66 -15.00
CA CYS A 372 7.22 4.13 -14.10
C CYS A 372 5.82 4.16 -14.72
N THR A 373 4.99 3.25 -14.28
CA THR A 373 3.56 3.20 -14.59
C THR A 373 2.75 3.45 -13.32
N GLY A 374 1.46 3.71 -13.45
CA GLY A 374 0.55 3.89 -12.33
C GLY A 374 -0.63 2.94 -12.41
N LEU A 375 -1.48 2.93 -11.39
CA LEU A 375 -2.75 2.22 -11.46
C LEU A 375 -3.60 2.74 -12.61
N VAL A 376 -3.49 4.04 -12.91
CA VAL A 376 -4.14 4.64 -14.06
C VAL A 376 -3.16 5.48 -14.88
N THR A 377 -3.42 5.57 -16.19
CA THR A 377 -2.76 6.51 -17.10
C THR A 377 -3.74 7.60 -17.48
N VAL A 378 -3.41 8.87 -17.23
CA VAL A 378 -4.21 10.03 -17.61
C VAL A 378 -3.65 10.60 -18.91
N HIS A 379 -4.46 10.60 -19.98
CA HIS A 379 -4.05 11.13 -21.28
C HIS A 379 -4.26 12.63 -21.35
N ARG A 380 -3.20 13.41 -21.60
CA ARG A 380 -3.26 14.87 -21.61
C ARG A 380 -2.60 15.58 -22.80
N GLY A 381 -1.93 14.91 -23.67
CA GLY A 381 -1.19 15.56 -24.75
C GLY A 381 -1.13 14.74 -26.03
N ASP A 382 -1.87 13.66 -26.08
CA ASP A 382 -2.02 12.82 -27.24
C ASP A 382 -3.45 12.92 -27.79
N GLY A 383 -3.75 12.22 -28.87
CA GLY A 383 -5.10 12.17 -29.48
C GLY A 383 -6.19 11.58 -28.56
N ARG A 384 -5.85 11.20 -27.32
CA ARG A 384 -6.73 10.61 -26.31
C ARG A 384 -6.96 11.54 -25.10
N HIS A 385 -6.67 12.83 -25.27
CA HIS A 385 -6.86 13.83 -24.19
C HIS A 385 -8.23 13.69 -23.51
N GLY A 386 -8.23 13.73 -22.19
CA GLY A 386 -9.45 13.61 -21.39
C GLY A 386 -9.84 12.17 -21.03
N THR A 387 -9.09 11.17 -21.49
CA THR A 387 -9.36 9.76 -21.17
C THR A 387 -8.43 9.21 -20.09
N VAL A 388 -8.88 8.15 -19.42
CA VAL A 388 -8.12 7.42 -18.40
C VAL A 388 -8.07 5.95 -18.75
N ASP A 389 -6.87 5.39 -18.85
CA ASP A 389 -6.68 3.95 -18.94
C ASP A 389 -6.47 3.35 -17.54
N TYR A 390 -7.20 2.27 -17.28
CA TYR A 390 -7.02 1.44 -16.10
C TYR A 390 -6.02 0.34 -16.44
N THR A 391 -4.83 0.39 -15.86
CA THR A 391 -3.71 -0.48 -16.21
C THR A 391 -3.86 -1.87 -15.60
N VAL A 392 -2.97 -2.80 -15.98
CA VAL A 392 -2.92 -4.11 -15.33
C VAL A 392 -2.69 -3.98 -13.82
N GLU A 393 -1.95 -2.95 -13.38
CA GLU A 393 -1.71 -2.65 -11.97
C GLU A 393 -2.98 -2.27 -11.20
N TYR A 394 -3.93 -1.61 -11.85
CA TYR A 394 -5.27 -1.36 -11.30
C TYR A 394 -6.00 -2.69 -11.02
N TYR A 395 -5.95 -3.63 -11.94
CA TYR A 395 -6.66 -4.90 -11.80
C TYR A 395 -5.97 -5.85 -10.82
N THR A 396 -4.63 -5.88 -10.78
CA THR A 396 -3.88 -6.69 -9.80
C THR A 396 -4.09 -6.16 -8.38
N MET A 397 -4.09 -4.83 -8.19
CA MET A 397 -4.48 -4.20 -6.93
C MET A 397 -5.92 -4.57 -6.53
N GLY A 398 -6.82 -4.60 -7.48
CA GLY A 398 -8.22 -4.93 -7.25
C GLY A 398 -8.46 -6.37 -6.78
N HIS A 399 -7.60 -7.33 -7.15
CA HIS A 399 -7.66 -8.67 -6.58
C HIS A 399 -7.49 -8.69 -5.06
N LEU A 400 -6.80 -7.70 -4.50
CA LEU A 400 -6.67 -7.52 -3.07
C LEU A 400 -7.77 -6.61 -2.52
N THR A 401 -7.79 -5.34 -2.92
CA THR A 401 -8.54 -4.29 -2.22
C THR A 401 -10.05 -4.38 -2.38
N LYS A 402 -10.55 -4.92 -3.49
CA LYS A 402 -11.99 -5.10 -3.71
C LYS A 402 -12.58 -6.21 -2.84
N PHE A 403 -11.77 -7.21 -2.47
CA PHE A 403 -12.25 -8.43 -1.81
C PHE A 403 -11.71 -8.63 -0.40
N VAL A 404 -10.61 -7.95 -0.03
CA VAL A 404 -10.01 -8.01 1.31
C VAL A 404 -10.13 -6.65 1.96
N ARG A 405 -10.94 -6.56 3.00
CA ARG A 405 -11.24 -5.29 3.68
C ARG A 405 -10.25 -5.01 4.80
N PRO A 406 -9.97 -3.74 5.14
CA PRO A 406 -9.25 -3.41 6.36
C PRO A 406 -9.83 -4.15 7.57
N GLY A 407 -8.93 -4.71 8.40
CA GLY A 407 -9.31 -5.58 9.51
C GLY A 407 -9.42 -7.07 9.17
N ALA A 408 -9.41 -7.45 7.88
CA ALA A 408 -9.38 -8.86 7.48
C ALA A 408 -8.17 -9.57 8.10
N ARG A 409 -8.37 -10.84 8.45
CA ARG A 409 -7.32 -11.69 9.02
C ARG A 409 -6.79 -12.63 7.93
N ARG A 410 -5.46 -12.64 7.68
CA ARG A 410 -4.89 -13.70 6.86
C ARG A 410 -5.11 -15.04 7.55
N ILE A 411 -5.57 -16.04 6.78
CA ILE A 411 -5.81 -17.40 7.25
C ILE A 411 -4.91 -18.39 6.50
N GLY A 412 -4.90 -19.64 6.92
CA GLY A 412 -4.12 -20.69 6.29
C GLY A 412 -4.57 -20.96 4.86
N SER A 413 -3.60 -21.14 3.95
CA SER A 413 -3.83 -21.71 2.62
C SER A 413 -2.61 -22.52 2.20
N THR A 414 -2.81 -23.64 1.49
CA THR A 414 -1.72 -24.54 1.04
C THR A 414 -0.78 -23.77 0.11
N ALA A 415 0.52 -23.78 0.41
CA ALA A 415 1.52 -23.16 -0.45
C ALA A 415 1.67 -23.95 -1.76
N SER A 416 1.80 -23.25 -2.88
CA SER A 416 2.02 -23.85 -4.19
C SER A 416 2.89 -22.93 -5.04
N ALA A 417 3.95 -23.44 -5.61
CA ALA A 417 4.80 -22.67 -6.53
C ALA A 417 4.12 -22.43 -7.87
N ALA A 418 3.30 -23.37 -8.35
CA ALA A 418 2.56 -23.26 -9.61
C ALA A 418 1.30 -22.39 -9.49
N LEU A 419 0.70 -22.37 -8.31
CA LEU A 419 -0.50 -21.61 -7.97
C LEU A 419 -0.24 -20.81 -6.67
N PRO A 420 0.70 -19.82 -6.68
CA PRO A 420 0.87 -18.94 -5.54
C PRO A 420 -0.47 -18.35 -5.15
N ASN A 421 -0.73 -18.30 -3.83
CA ASN A 421 -2.04 -17.91 -3.32
C ASN A 421 -1.95 -17.33 -1.90
N VAL A 422 -2.97 -16.61 -1.49
CA VAL A 422 -3.17 -16.15 -0.11
C VAL A 422 -4.65 -16.09 0.22
N ALA A 423 -5.02 -16.54 1.43
CA ALA A 423 -6.40 -16.56 1.89
C ALA A 423 -6.63 -15.58 3.04
N TRP A 424 -7.81 -14.96 3.03
CA TRP A 424 -8.25 -13.97 3.99
C TRP A 424 -9.66 -14.27 4.51
N ARG A 425 -9.92 -13.90 5.77
CA ARG A 425 -11.26 -13.84 6.35
C ARG A 425 -11.55 -12.39 6.73
N ASN A 426 -12.58 -11.83 6.11
CA ASN A 426 -13.05 -10.47 6.34
C ASN A 426 -13.74 -10.30 7.70
N PRO A 427 -13.90 -9.06 8.22
CA PRO A 427 -14.62 -8.79 9.45
C PRO A 427 -16.10 -9.24 9.42
N ASP A 428 -16.73 -9.20 8.25
CA ASP A 428 -18.11 -9.68 8.03
C ASP A 428 -18.24 -11.20 7.94
N GLY A 429 -17.12 -11.90 8.05
CA GLY A 429 -17.06 -13.36 7.97
C GLY A 429 -16.88 -13.93 6.58
N SER A 430 -16.98 -13.14 5.51
CA SER A 430 -16.69 -13.59 4.15
C SER A 430 -15.20 -13.96 3.96
N ARG A 431 -14.91 -14.78 2.97
CA ARG A 431 -13.55 -15.23 2.64
C ARG A 431 -13.15 -14.73 1.27
N ALA A 432 -11.85 -14.51 1.10
CA ALA A 432 -11.24 -14.23 -0.19
C ALA A 432 -9.97 -15.07 -0.33
N LEU A 433 -9.91 -15.87 -1.40
CA LEU A 433 -8.71 -16.59 -1.81
C LEU A 433 -8.21 -15.99 -3.11
N ILE A 434 -7.03 -15.37 -3.07
CA ILE A 434 -6.35 -14.79 -4.23
C ILE A 434 -5.38 -15.85 -4.76
N VAL A 435 -5.45 -16.16 -6.06
CA VAL A 435 -4.60 -17.17 -6.71
C VAL A 435 -4.04 -16.61 -8.01
N TYR A 436 -2.80 -16.88 -8.29
CA TYR A 436 -2.15 -16.63 -9.57
C TYR A 436 -1.66 -17.95 -10.20
N ASN A 437 -1.94 -18.16 -11.47
CA ASN A 437 -1.37 -19.30 -12.21
C ASN A 437 -0.01 -18.93 -12.81
N ASP A 438 1.07 -19.23 -12.10
CA ASP A 438 2.44 -18.93 -12.52
C ASP A 438 3.01 -19.97 -13.50
N THR A 439 2.15 -20.50 -14.38
CA THR A 439 2.57 -21.47 -15.39
C THR A 439 2.08 -21.12 -16.78
N GLY A 440 2.73 -21.65 -17.80
CA GLY A 440 2.38 -21.44 -19.21
C GLY A 440 1.18 -22.27 -19.72
N ARG A 441 0.42 -22.92 -18.83
CA ARG A 441 -0.76 -23.75 -19.21
C ARG A 441 -1.91 -23.56 -18.24
N THR A 442 -3.12 -23.84 -18.70
CA THR A 442 -4.29 -23.89 -17.82
C THR A 442 -4.07 -24.91 -16.70
N ARG A 443 -4.36 -24.52 -15.46
CA ARG A 443 -4.27 -25.36 -14.28
C ARG A 443 -5.63 -25.61 -13.67
N ARG A 444 -5.92 -26.87 -13.41
CA ARG A 444 -7.01 -27.23 -12.50
C ARG A 444 -6.66 -26.72 -11.11
N THR A 445 -7.51 -25.89 -10.55
CA THR A 445 -7.39 -25.28 -9.20
C THR A 445 -8.49 -25.87 -8.34
N ASP A 446 -8.15 -26.86 -7.52
CA ASP A 446 -9.06 -27.42 -6.54
C ASP A 446 -8.91 -26.63 -5.23
N ILE A 447 -10.02 -26.12 -4.71
CA ILE A 447 -10.09 -25.32 -3.46
C ILE A 447 -10.90 -26.14 -2.46
N ASN A 448 -10.28 -26.49 -1.33
CA ASN A 448 -10.89 -27.28 -0.27
C ASN A 448 -11.15 -26.42 0.96
N TRP A 449 -12.36 -26.50 1.49
CA TRP A 449 -12.79 -25.76 2.68
C TRP A 449 -13.85 -26.58 3.45
N HIS A 450 -13.61 -26.86 4.74
CA HIS A 450 -14.53 -27.55 5.63
C HIS A 450 -15.11 -28.88 5.07
N GLY A 451 -14.27 -29.73 4.46
CA GLY A 451 -14.70 -31.03 3.89
C GLY A 451 -15.49 -30.92 2.58
N GLN A 452 -15.51 -29.74 1.98
CA GLN A 452 -16.11 -29.46 0.69
C GLN A 452 -15.05 -28.95 -0.28
N HIS A 453 -15.34 -29.01 -1.58
CA HIS A 453 -14.41 -28.51 -2.61
C HIS A 453 -15.13 -27.85 -3.78
N VAL A 454 -14.42 -26.98 -4.46
CA VAL A 454 -14.75 -26.48 -5.80
C VAL A 454 -13.55 -26.61 -6.70
N THR A 455 -13.79 -26.76 -8.00
CA THR A 455 -12.76 -26.83 -9.03
C THR A 455 -12.93 -25.72 -10.04
N TYR A 456 -11.84 -25.07 -10.42
CA TYR A 456 -11.82 -24.06 -11.48
C TYR A 456 -10.63 -24.28 -12.42
N ALA A 457 -10.86 -24.16 -13.74
CA ALA A 457 -9.80 -24.23 -14.76
C ALA A 457 -9.19 -22.83 -14.92
N LEU A 458 -8.14 -22.52 -14.16
CA LEU A 458 -7.47 -21.23 -14.17
C LEU A 458 -6.53 -21.14 -15.39
N PRO A 459 -6.74 -20.21 -16.34
CA PRO A 459 -5.90 -20.06 -17.53
C PRO A 459 -4.45 -19.77 -17.21
N ALA A 460 -3.54 -20.02 -18.16
CA ALA A 460 -2.12 -19.70 -18.05
C ALA A 460 -1.91 -18.21 -17.74
N GLY A 461 -1.05 -17.89 -16.78
CA GLY A 461 -0.72 -16.51 -16.40
C GLY A 461 -1.90 -15.69 -15.88
N ALA A 462 -3.03 -16.30 -15.55
CA ALA A 462 -4.21 -15.60 -15.06
C ALA A 462 -4.20 -15.43 -13.54
N SER A 463 -4.84 -14.34 -13.08
CA SER A 463 -5.13 -14.08 -11.67
C SER A 463 -6.61 -14.34 -11.40
N ALA A 464 -6.94 -14.96 -10.28
CA ALA A 464 -8.32 -15.13 -9.84
C ALA A 464 -8.47 -14.82 -8.35
N THR A 465 -9.62 -14.23 -7.99
CA THR A 465 -10.07 -14.16 -6.60
C THR A 465 -11.39 -14.91 -6.47
N PHE A 466 -11.41 -15.82 -5.50
CA PHE A 466 -12.56 -16.62 -5.12
C PHE A 466 -13.11 -16.07 -3.81
N THR A 467 -14.42 -15.79 -3.73
CA THR A 467 -15.06 -15.28 -2.52
C THR A 467 -16.29 -16.11 -2.14
N TRP A 468 -16.48 -16.35 -0.84
CA TRP A 468 -17.63 -17.09 -0.32
C TRP A 468 -17.95 -16.72 1.12
#